data_2c368a7eebf2af8ba209d8a1f0363226
#
_entry.id   2c368a7eebf2af8ba209d8a1f0363226
#
_cell.length_a   1.000
_cell.length_b   1.000
_cell.length_c   1.000
_cell.angle_alpha   90.00
_cell.angle_beta   90.00
_cell.angle_gamma   90.00
#
_symmetry.space_group_name_H-M   'P 1'
#
loop_
_entity.id
_entity.type
_entity.pdbx_description
1 polymer ?
#
loop_
_entity_poly.entity_id
_entity_poly.type
_entity_poly.pdbx_seq_one_letter_code
_entity_poly.pdbx_strand_id
1 'polypeptide(L)'
;METELIKDRSLSSCIKTANNLLGVNFAKTIKGTWLPALLIAIMTAILGFSILQSLHSFSPTIPEYDLFPMALGIVSWLGSIALWAYFFASVVNLVSESSFKQNLRRSFAITAVELIFYLVMMAIGGAIIRMVVMSYINKPLTPSFFTLVGGISLAWILLTALLMVPFRYAEMRYLLSPTGSLRRNLIAYYVSGVRGSGLLIGSSFFTALASICLGLVIFLPTIILLGAKTSSLIGELTLNDPSGLPTYFNALFIGSLVLTTFIFMMVMVWTVFVFYYAYGSIEHRRQMKKQRQAATAE
;
A
#
# COMPACT_ATOMS: atom_id res chain seq x y z
N MET A 1 -19.51 15.03 5.85
CA MET A 1 -19.62 14.97 4.38
C MET A 1 -20.88 14.19 4.07
N GLU A 2 -21.94 14.86 3.66
CA GLU A 2 -23.21 14.19 3.31
C GLU A 2 -23.11 13.62 1.90
N THR A 3 -22.99 12.31 1.81
CA THR A 3 -23.14 11.58 0.56
C THR A 3 -23.87 10.29 0.89
N GLU A 4 -24.96 9.99 0.15
CA GLU A 4 -25.62 8.69 0.25
C GLU A 4 -24.60 7.58 0.01
N LEU A 5 -24.16 6.93 1.09
CA LEU A 5 -23.20 5.83 0.99
C LEU A 5 -23.86 4.60 0.31
N ILE A 6 -25.03 4.21 0.82
CA ILE A 6 -25.72 2.97 0.41
C ILE A 6 -26.59 3.24 -0.79
N LYS A 7 -26.01 3.12 -1.99
CA LYS A 7 -26.68 3.29 -3.29
C LYS A 7 -26.04 2.39 -4.30
N ASP A 8 -26.84 1.84 -5.23
CA ASP A 8 -26.26 1.05 -6.33
C ASP A 8 -25.47 1.95 -7.30
N ARG A 9 -24.19 1.63 -7.47
CA ARG A 9 -23.26 2.35 -8.35
C ARG A 9 -22.50 1.37 -9.22
N SER A 10 -22.29 1.76 -10.48
CA SER A 10 -21.32 1.12 -11.35
C SER A 10 -19.88 1.51 -10.93
N LEU A 11 -18.88 0.82 -11.43
CA LEU A 11 -17.46 1.14 -11.21
C LEU A 11 -17.16 2.61 -11.57
N SER A 12 -17.55 3.04 -12.77
CA SER A 12 -17.36 4.43 -13.22
C SER A 12 -18.03 5.45 -12.29
N SER A 13 -19.23 5.14 -11.79
CA SER A 13 -19.94 6.00 -10.83
C SER A 13 -19.23 6.07 -9.48
N CYS A 14 -18.66 4.97 -8.97
CA CYS A 14 -17.85 4.97 -7.74
C CYS A 14 -16.64 5.89 -7.88
N ILE A 15 -15.91 5.78 -8.99
CA ILE A 15 -14.73 6.60 -9.29
C ILE A 15 -15.11 8.08 -9.40
N LYS A 16 -16.15 8.40 -10.20
CA LYS A 16 -16.63 9.79 -10.38
C LYS A 16 -17.06 10.40 -9.04
N THR A 17 -17.77 9.64 -8.21
CA THR A 17 -18.23 10.15 -6.91
C THR A 17 -17.06 10.33 -5.94
N ALA A 18 -16.06 9.46 -5.95
CA ALA A 18 -14.83 9.61 -5.16
C ALA A 18 -14.03 10.86 -5.59
N ASN A 19 -13.90 11.11 -6.90
CA ASN A 19 -13.28 12.33 -7.43
C ASN A 19 -14.03 13.59 -6.97
N ASN A 20 -15.33 13.60 -7.08
CA ASN A 20 -16.16 14.72 -6.65
C ASN A 20 -16.04 14.96 -5.14
N LEU A 21 -16.06 13.87 -4.33
CA LEU A 21 -15.89 13.99 -2.88
C LEU A 21 -14.55 14.62 -2.52
N LEU A 22 -13.47 14.15 -3.14
CA LEU A 22 -12.13 14.70 -2.95
C LEU A 22 -12.06 16.16 -3.40
N GLY A 23 -12.55 16.47 -4.62
CA GLY A 23 -12.47 17.83 -5.18
C GLY A 23 -13.24 18.85 -4.37
N VAL A 24 -14.51 18.58 -4.04
CA VAL A 24 -15.36 19.50 -3.27
C VAL A 24 -14.81 19.70 -1.84
N ASN A 25 -14.21 18.68 -1.25
CA ASN A 25 -13.73 18.73 0.14
C ASN A 25 -12.20 18.77 0.24
N PHE A 26 -11.49 19.18 -0.79
CA PHE A 26 -10.02 19.09 -0.89
C PHE A 26 -9.33 19.76 0.30
N ALA A 27 -9.68 20.99 0.64
CA ALA A 27 -9.08 21.72 1.76
C ALA A 27 -9.34 21.03 3.11
N LYS A 28 -10.57 20.48 3.33
CA LYS A 28 -10.91 19.73 4.55
C LYS A 28 -10.13 18.41 4.61
N THR A 29 -9.97 17.76 3.47
CA THR A 29 -9.21 16.51 3.35
C THR A 29 -7.74 16.73 3.69
N ILE A 30 -7.09 17.74 3.10
CA ILE A 30 -5.70 18.10 3.43
C ILE A 30 -5.58 18.43 4.92
N LYS A 31 -6.42 19.31 5.46
CA LYS A 31 -6.38 19.67 6.89
C LYS A 31 -6.52 18.45 7.83
N GLY A 32 -7.30 17.44 7.43
CA GLY A 32 -7.49 16.23 8.22
C GLY A 32 -6.39 15.18 8.09
N THR A 33 -5.62 15.20 7.00
CA THR A 33 -4.67 14.12 6.66
C THR A 33 -3.22 14.56 6.50
N TRP A 34 -2.92 15.88 6.48
CA TRP A 34 -1.57 16.39 6.20
C TRP A 34 -0.52 15.89 7.20
N LEU A 35 -0.86 15.87 8.50
CA LEU A 35 0.10 15.49 9.52
C LEU A 35 0.53 14.01 9.41
N PRO A 36 -0.40 13.02 9.40
CA PRO A 36 0.00 11.65 9.19
C PRO A 36 0.66 11.41 7.81
N ALA A 37 0.22 12.11 6.76
CA ALA A 37 0.86 12.02 5.45
C ALA A 37 2.30 12.51 5.46
N LEU A 38 2.59 13.63 6.14
CA LEU A 38 3.94 14.16 6.29
C LEU A 38 4.83 13.22 7.12
N LEU A 39 4.30 12.68 8.22
CA LEU A 39 5.04 11.74 9.06
C LEU A 39 5.39 10.44 8.29
N ILE A 40 4.46 9.91 7.49
CA ILE A 40 4.74 8.78 6.59
C ILE A 40 5.83 9.16 5.59
N ALA A 41 5.75 10.35 4.99
CA ALA A 41 6.74 10.81 4.01
C ALA A 41 8.14 10.89 4.63
N ILE A 42 8.26 11.40 5.85
CA ILE A 42 9.53 11.46 6.59
C ILE A 42 10.04 10.03 6.87
N MET A 43 9.20 9.13 7.39
CA MET A 43 9.61 7.74 7.66
C MET A 43 10.00 7.00 6.39
N THR A 44 9.30 7.22 5.29
CA THR A 44 9.65 6.64 3.98
C THR A 44 11.00 7.19 3.49
N ALA A 45 11.29 8.46 3.71
CA ALA A 45 12.57 9.05 3.34
C ALA A 45 13.72 8.51 4.20
N ILE A 46 13.53 8.31 5.50
CA ILE A 46 14.50 7.66 6.38
C ILE A 46 14.74 6.21 5.94
N LEU A 47 13.68 5.46 5.62
CA LEU A 47 13.79 4.10 5.10
C LEU A 47 14.56 4.06 3.78
N GLY A 48 14.23 4.94 2.83
CA GLY A 48 14.92 5.05 1.55
C GLY A 48 16.40 5.41 1.71
N PHE A 49 16.72 6.32 2.62
CA PHE A 49 18.10 6.67 2.97
C PHE A 49 18.84 5.47 3.58
N SER A 50 18.21 4.75 4.51
CA SER A 50 18.79 3.54 5.13
C SER A 50 19.13 2.46 4.09
N ILE A 51 18.21 2.21 3.14
CA ILE A 51 18.44 1.27 2.05
C ILE A 51 19.61 1.74 1.19
N LEU A 52 19.66 3.03 0.86
CA LEU A 52 20.71 3.60 0.04
C LEU A 52 22.10 3.48 0.69
N GLN A 53 22.19 3.67 2.01
CA GLN A 53 23.42 3.48 2.79
C GLN A 53 23.82 2.00 2.86
N SER A 54 22.86 1.10 3.03
CA SER A 54 23.13 -0.33 3.05
C SER A 54 23.69 -0.87 1.73
N LEU A 55 23.39 -0.22 0.59
CA LEU A 55 23.98 -0.59 -0.70
C LEU A 55 25.50 -0.39 -0.76
N HIS A 56 26.05 0.61 -0.03
CA HIS A 56 27.49 0.79 0.08
C HIS A 56 28.18 -0.34 0.85
N SER A 57 27.50 -0.97 1.81
CA SER A 57 28.06 -2.07 2.61
C SER A 57 28.29 -3.36 1.79
N PHE A 58 27.75 -3.45 0.57
CA PHE A 58 28.04 -4.54 -0.36
C PHE A 58 29.33 -4.33 -1.18
N SER A 59 30.07 -3.22 -0.96
CA SER A 59 31.37 -3.03 -1.60
C SER A 59 32.39 -4.06 -1.07
N PRO A 60 33.08 -4.83 -1.93
CA PRO A 60 34.02 -5.85 -1.51
C PRO A 60 35.27 -5.27 -0.77
N THR A 61 35.43 -3.95 -0.81
CA THR A 61 36.58 -3.26 -0.20
C THR A 61 36.36 -2.88 1.26
N ILE A 62 35.12 -2.93 1.77
CA ILE A 62 34.81 -2.54 3.17
C ILE A 62 33.82 -3.57 3.75
N PRO A 63 34.34 -4.64 4.41
CA PRO A 63 33.44 -5.64 5.04
C PRO A 63 32.95 -5.20 6.43
N GLU A 64 32.84 -3.92 6.72
CA GLU A 64 32.21 -3.45 7.95
C GLU A 64 30.70 -3.38 7.74
N TYR A 65 30.00 -4.38 8.30
CA TYR A 65 28.55 -4.34 8.40
C TYR A 65 28.14 -3.22 9.35
N ASP A 66 27.80 -2.08 8.80
CA ASP A 66 27.23 -1.00 9.60
C ASP A 66 25.78 -1.39 9.96
N LEU A 67 25.60 -1.81 11.21
CA LEU A 67 24.30 -2.20 11.75
C LEU A 67 23.35 -1.01 11.91
N PHE A 68 23.89 0.21 11.95
CA PHE A 68 23.09 1.42 12.18
C PHE A 68 22.06 1.70 11.07
N PRO A 69 22.41 1.72 9.76
CA PRO A 69 21.42 1.88 8.70
C PRO A 69 20.36 0.78 8.72
N MET A 70 20.75 -0.46 9.01
CA MET A 70 19.81 -1.58 9.09
C MET A 70 18.81 -1.39 10.23
N ALA A 71 19.28 -1.04 11.43
CA ALA A 71 18.41 -0.76 12.58
C ALA A 71 17.47 0.41 12.30
N LEU A 72 18.01 1.50 11.70
CA LEU A 72 17.24 2.68 11.31
C LEU A 72 16.14 2.31 10.28
N GLY A 73 16.45 1.45 9.31
CA GLY A 73 15.52 0.93 8.35
C GLY A 73 14.38 0.14 8.99
N ILE A 74 14.67 -0.75 9.93
CA ILE A 74 13.67 -1.54 10.66
C ILE A 74 12.75 -0.63 11.47
N VAL A 75 13.30 0.33 12.22
CA VAL A 75 12.52 1.29 13.02
C VAL A 75 11.63 2.13 12.12
N SER A 76 12.15 2.61 10.99
CA SER A 76 11.38 3.40 10.03
C SER A 76 10.27 2.60 9.37
N TRP A 77 10.51 1.33 9.05
CA TRP A 77 9.51 0.44 8.50
C TRP A 77 8.37 0.18 9.49
N LEU A 78 8.69 -0.16 10.75
CA LEU A 78 7.69 -0.35 11.81
C LEU A 78 6.91 0.94 12.10
N GLY A 79 7.61 2.07 12.15
CA GLY A 79 7.01 3.39 12.31
C GLY A 79 6.03 3.72 11.17
N SER A 80 6.39 3.40 9.93
CA SER A 80 5.54 3.59 8.76
C SER A 80 4.24 2.80 8.84
N ILE A 81 4.28 1.56 9.36
CA ILE A 81 3.07 0.74 9.55
C ILE A 81 2.11 1.39 10.57
N ALA A 82 2.65 1.85 11.70
CA ALA A 82 1.85 2.53 12.72
C ALA A 82 1.24 3.84 12.19
N LEU A 83 2.03 4.62 11.45
CA LEU A 83 1.59 5.87 10.83
C LEU A 83 0.59 5.63 9.69
N TRP A 84 0.70 4.51 8.98
CA TRP A 84 -0.31 4.10 7.99
C TRP A 84 -1.68 3.89 8.65
N ALA A 85 -1.74 3.18 9.79
CA ALA A 85 -2.97 3.01 10.54
C ALA A 85 -3.55 4.36 11.02
N TYR A 86 -2.69 5.28 11.45
CA TYR A 86 -3.09 6.64 11.83
C TYR A 86 -3.64 7.44 10.63
N PHE A 87 -2.94 7.40 9.49
CA PHE A 87 -3.40 8.04 8.26
C PHE A 87 -4.76 7.50 7.81
N PHE A 88 -4.90 6.18 7.80
CA PHE A 88 -6.14 5.54 7.41
C PHE A 88 -7.31 5.91 8.35
N ALA A 89 -7.06 5.96 9.67
CA ALA A 89 -8.03 6.47 10.64
C ALA A 89 -8.43 7.92 10.35
N SER A 90 -7.47 8.76 9.96
CA SER A 90 -7.72 10.16 9.62
C SER A 90 -8.59 10.30 8.37
N VAL A 91 -8.36 9.48 7.35
CA VAL A 91 -9.19 9.44 6.13
C VAL A 91 -10.60 8.94 6.44
N VAL A 92 -10.73 7.85 7.19
CA VAL A 92 -12.03 7.29 7.59
C VAL A 92 -12.82 8.29 8.45
N ASN A 93 -12.16 9.04 9.30
CA ASN A 93 -12.81 10.06 10.14
C ASN A 93 -13.45 11.20 9.33
N LEU A 94 -13.04 11.40 8.07
CA LEU A 94 -13.70 12.39 7.19
C LEU A 94 -15.09 11.96 6.73
N VAL A 95 -15.34 10.64 6.68
CA VAL A 95 -16.56 10.04 6.12
C VAL A 95 -17.38 9.23 7.14
N SER A 96 -16.82 8.97 8.32
CA SER A 96 -17.46 8.22 9.41
C SER A 96 -18.02 9.17 10.47
N GLU A 97 -19.15 8.79 11.08
CA GLU A 97 -19.73 9.46 12.24
C GLU A 97 -19.11 9.03 13.58
N SER A 98 -18.25 8.02 13.56
CA SER A 98 -17.58 7.49 14.74
C SER A 98 -16.52 8.46 15.29
N SER A 99 -16.22 8.40 16.59
CA SER A 99 -15.16 9.21 17.18
C SER A 99 -13.79 8.84 16.62
N PHE A 100 -12.88 9.83 16.50
CA PHE A 100 -11.51 9.60 16.01
C PHE A 100 -10.77 8.49 16.77
N LYS A 101 -10.93 8.45 18.10
CA LYS A 101 -10.31 7.41 18.96
C LYS A 101 -10.80 6.00 18.57
N GLN A 102 -12.09 5.86 18.25
CA GLN A 102 -12.64 4.59 17.80
C GLN A 102 -12.15 4.20 16.41
N ASN A 103 -12.10 5.15 15.47
CA ASN A 103 -11.55 4.94 14.14
C ASN A 103 -10.08 4.54 14.20
N LEU A 104 -9.29 5.20 15.06
CA LEU A 104 -7.89 4.90 15.28
C LEU A 104 -7.68 3.46 15.79
N ARG A 105 -8.40 3.07 16.84
CA ARG A 105 -8.32 1.70 17.39
C ARG A 105 -8.69 0.65 16.33
N ARG A 106 -9.69 0.93 15.51
CA ARG A 106 -10.14 0.02 14.45
C ARG A 106 -9.14 -0.05 13.30
N SER A 107 -8.57 1.09 12.90
CA SER A 107 -7.54 1.14 11.87
C SER A 107 -6.30 0.37 12.30
N PHE A 108 -5.83 0.52 13.54
CA PHE A 108 -4.74 -0.30 14.05
C PHE A 108 -5.04 -1.80 14.02
N ALA A 109 -6.26 -2.19 14.43
CA ALA A 109 -6.64 -3.60 14.43
C ALA A 109 -6.67 -4.19 13.01
N ILE A 110 -7.19 -3.46 12.02
CA ILE A 110 -7.24 -3.94 10.64
C ILE A 110 -5.84 -3.95 10.00
N THR A 111 -5.02 -2.91 10.23
CA THR A 111 -3.64 -2.86 9.74
C THR A 111 -2.80 -4.00 10.34
N ALA A 112 -3.02 -4.37 11.60
CA ALA A 112 -2.35 -5.53 12.20
C ALA A 112 -2.73 -6.85 11.50
N VAL A 113 -4.01 -7.03 11.15
CA VAL A 113 -4.46 -8.21 10.39
C VAL A 113 -3.86 -8.22 8.99
N GLU A 114 -3.82 -7.09 8.30
CA GLU A 114 -3.18 -6.96 6.98
C GLU A 114 -1.68 -7.30 7.07
N LEU A 115 -0.99 -6.77 8.08
CA LEU A 115 0.42 -7.04 8.30
C LEU A 115 0.68 -8.53 8.50
N ILE A 116 -0.10 -9.20 9.36
CA ILE A 116 0.02 -10.65 9.59
C ILE A 116 -0.20 -11.41 8.28
N PHE A 117 -1.22 -11.03 7.50
CA PHE A 117 -1.48 -11.65 6.21
C PHE A 117 -0.29 -11.50 5.26
N TYR A 118 0.26 -10.28 5.11
CA TYR A 118 1.43 -10.04 4.26
C TYR A 118 2.67 -10.80 4.75
N LEU A 119 2.93 -10.85 6.05
CA LEU A 119 4.06 -11.60 6.61
C LEU A 119 3.93 -13.11 6.31
N VAL A 120 2.74 -13.68 6.44
CA VAL A 120 2.48 -15.08 6.08
C VAL A 120 2.71 -15.31 4.58
N MET A 121 2.17 -14.44 3.72
CA MET A 121 2.35 -14.55 2.27
C MET A 121 3.83 -14.39 1.87
N MET A 122 4.56 -13.46 2.49
CA MET A 122 6.00 -13.30 2.28
C MET A 122 6.79 -14.54 2.72
N ALA A 123 6.46 -15.13 3.87
CA ALA A 123 7.12 -16.33 4.37
C ALA A 123 6.92 -17.52 3.42
N ILE A 124 5.69 -17.74 2.94
CA ILE A 124 5.38 -18.82 1.99
C ILE A 124 6.07 -18.57 0.65
N GLY A 125 5.96 -17.36 0.08
CA GLY A 125 6.61 -17.00 -1.18
C GLY A 125 8.13 -17.10 -1.12
N GLY A 126 8.72 -16.63 -0.01
CA GLY A 126 10.16 -16.75 0.24
C GLY A 126 10.60 -18.22 0.34
N ALA A 127 9.82 -19.10 0.99
CA ALA A 127 10.11 -20.53 1.05
C ALA A 127 10.05 -21.17 -0.35
N ILE A 128 9.07 -20.81 -1.19
CA ILE A 128 8.97 -21.32 -2.56
C ILE A 128 10.19 -20.89 -3.38
N ILE A 129 10.54 -19.59 -3.35
CA ILE A 129 11.69 -19.05 -4.07
C ILE A 129 12.97 -19.72 -3.58
N ARG A 130 13.15 -19.89 -2.26
CA ARG A 130 14.31 -20.57 -1.68
C ARG A 130 14.43 -22.00 -2.20
N MET A 131 13.35 -22.79 -2.27
CA MET A 131 13.37 -24.13 -2.83
C MET A 131 13.84 -24.16 -4.27
N VAL A 132 13.38 -23.21 -5.10
CA VAL A 132 13.80 -23.07 -6.49
C VAL A 132 15.31 -22.71 -6.57
N VAL A 133 15.76 -21.72 -5.81
CA VAL A 133 17.17 -21.31 -5.77
C VAL A 133 18.07 -22.48 -5.34
N MET A 134 17.70 -23.23 -4.30
CA MET A 134 18.44 -24.38 -3.81
C MET A 134 18.56 -25.50 -4.86
N SER A 135 17.56 -25.67 -5.73
CA SER A 135 17.63 -26.64 -6.84
C SER A 135 18.65 -26.26 -7.95
N TYR A 136 19.13 -25.04 -7.92
CA TYR A 136 20.11 -24.49 -8.88
C TYR A 136 21.49 -24.22 -8.26
N ILE A 137 21.73 -24.55 -7.00
CA ILE A 137 22.97 -24.17 -6.28
C ILE A 137 24.26 -24.68 -6.95
N ASN A 138 24.19 -25.81 -7.66
CA ASN A 138 25.31 -26.41 -8.38
C ASN A 138 25.17 -26.30 -9.91
N LYS A 139 24.29 -25.42 -10.40
CA LYS A 139 24.04 -25.23 -11.83
C LYS A 139 24.46 -23.81 -12.24
N PRO A 140 24.89 -23.58 -13.49
CA PRO A 140 25.17 -22.23 -13.95
C PRO A 140 23.89 -21.37 -13.92
N LEU A 141 24.05 -20.12 -13.51
CA LEU A 141 22.95 -19.12 -13.54
C LEU A 141 22.69 -18.74 -15.01
N THR A 142 21.66 -19.34 -15.56
CA THR A 142 21.24 -19.11 -16.95
C THR A 142 20.12 -18.06 -17.01
N PRO A 143 19.88 -17.41 -18.17
CA PRO A 143 18.72 -16.53 -18.33
C PRO A 143 17.39 -17.20 -18.00
N SER A 144 17.26 -18.51 -18.24
CA SER A 144 16.06 -19.30 -17.88
C SER A 144 15.83 -19.39 -16.37
N PHE A 145 16.89 -19.40 -15.55
CA PHE A 145 16.77 -19.33 -14.09
C PHE A 145 16.13 -18.02 -13.65
N PHE A 146 16.62 -16.88 -14.17
CA PHE A 146 16.07 -15.56 -13.83
C PHE A 146 14.62 -15.42 -14.30
N THR A 147 14.29 -15.93 -15.47
CA THR A 147 12.92 -15.96 -15.99
C THR A 147 11.99 -16.80 -15.10
N LEU A 148 12.44 -17.96 -14.63
CA LEU A 148 11.69 -18.84 -13.75
C LEU A 148 11.43 -18.16 -12.40
N VAL A 149 12.48 -17.67 -11.74
CA VAL A 149 12.35 -16.99 -10.41
C VAL A 149 11.49 -15.74 -10.53
N GLY A 150 11.70 -14.92 -11.57
CA GLY A 150 10.91 -13.73 -11.87
C GLY A 150 9.43 -14.06 -12.13
N GLY A 151 9.17 -15.10 -12.93
CA GLY A 151 7.81 -15.57 -13.23
C GLY A 151 7.07 -16.08 -11.98
N ILE A 152 7.73 -16.87 -11.13
CA ILE A 152 7.17 -17.34 -9.86
C ILE A 152 6.89 -16.16 -8.92
N SER A 153 7.84 -15.23 -8.80
CA SER A 153 7.69 -14.04 -7.96
C SER A 153 6.51 -13.18 -8.41
N LEU A 154 6.39 -12.93 -9.72
CA LEU A 154 5.28 -12.17 -10.29
C LEU A 154 3.93 -12.87 -10.05
N ALA A 155 3.85 -14.18 -10.32
CA ALA A 155 2.64 -14.97 -10.08
C ALA A 155 2.22 -14.93 -8.60
N TRP A 156 3.20 -15.00 -7.68
CA TRP A 156 2.96 -14.92 -6.24
C TRP A 156 2.45 -13.55 -5.80
N ILE A 157 3.02 -12.47 -6.33
CA ILE A 157 2.56 -11.09 -6.08
C ILE A 157 1.13 -10.91 -6.56
N LEU A 158 0.82 -11.37 -7.78
CA LEU A 158 -0.53 -11.30 -8.34
C LEU A 158 -1.54 -12.11 -7.52
N LEU A 159 -1.18 -13.31 -7.08
CA LEU A 159 -2.01 -14.14 -6.20
C LEU A 159 -2.28 -13.43 -4.87
N THR A 160 -1.26 -12.88 -4.24
CA THR A 160 -1.38 -12.13 -2.98
C THR A 160 -2.30 -10.91 -3.15
N ALA A 161 -2.11 -10.15 -4.23
CA ALA A 161 -2.97 -9.01 -4.55
C ALA A 161 -4.44 -9.44 -4.75
N LEU A 162 -4.68 -10.54 -5.47
CA LEU A 162 -6.03 -11.06 -5.71
C LEU A 162 -6.71 -11.52 -4.42
N LEU A 163 -5.98 -12.17 -3.52
CA LEU A 163 -6.48 -12.59 -2.20
C LEU A 163 -6.81 -11.39 -1.29
N MET A 164 -6.16 -10.25 -1.49
CA MET A 164 -6.44 -9.03 -0.73
C MET A 164 -7.67 -8.26 -1.23
N VAL A 165 -8.13 -8.48 -2.46
CA VAL A 165 -9.30 -7.76 -3.00
C VAL A 165 -10.56 -7.90 -2.14
N PRO A 166 -11.01 -9.12 -1.72
CA PRO A 166 -12.18 -9.26 -0.86
C PRO A 166 -11.98 -8.64 0.53
N PHE A 167 -10.72 -8.53 0.98
CA PHE A 167 -10.39 -7.94 2.26
C PHE A 167 -10.73 -6.45 2.31
N ARG A 168 -10.65 -5.71 1.20
CA ARG A 168 -11.07 -4.30 1.10
C ARG A 168 -12.53 -4.07 1.50
N TYR A 169 -13.42 -5.02 1.18
CA TYR A 169 -14.80 -4.96 1.67
C TYR A 169 -14.88 -5.20 3.18
N ALA A 170 -14.15 -6.19 3.69
CA ALA A 170 -14.13 -6.50 5.13
C ALA A 170 -13.60 -5.32 5.95
N GLU A 171 -12.56 -4.67 5.46
CA GLU A 171 -11.94 -3.48 6.00
C GLU A 171 -12.95 -2.34 6.12
N MET A 172 -13.57 -1.92 5.00
CA MET A 172 -14.55 -0.84 4.99
C MET A 172 -15.76 -1.15 5.87
N ARG A 173 -16.25 -2.38 5.83
CA ARG A 173 -17.36 -2.81 6.65
C ARG A 173 -17.05 -2.75 8.15
N TYR A 174 -15.85 -3.19 8.55
CA TYR A 174 -15.45 -3.13 9.96
C TYR A 174 -15.29 -1.70 10.46
N LEU A 175 -14.72 -0.82 9.65
CA LEU A 175 -14.48 0.57 10.02
C LEU A 175 -15.76 1.40 10.11
N LEU A 176 -16.71 1.17 9.21
CA LEU A 176 -17.95 1.93 9.14
C LEU A 176 -19.07 1.35 10.01
N SER A 177 -18.94 0.10 10.49
CA SER A 177 -19.96 -0.52 11.35
C SER A 177 -19.80 -0.10 12.80
N PRO A 178 -20.85 0.45 13.48
CA PRO A 178 -20.73 0.93 14.85
C PRO A 178 -20.47 -0.20 15.87
N THR A 179 -20.91 -1.43 15.60
CA THR A 179 -20.91 -2.56 16.58
C THR A 179 -20.08 -3.77 16.14
N GLY A 180 -19.30 -3.66 15.07
CA GLY A 180 -18.58 -4.79 14.49
C GLY A 180 -17.42 -5.32 15.36
N SER A 181 -17.41 -6.61 15.71
CA SER A 181 -16.24 -7.30 16.26
C SER A 181 -15.43 -7.90 15.12
N LEU A 182 -14.16 -7.47 14.96
CA LEU A 182 -13.26 -7.96 13.91
C LEU A 182 -13.06 -9.47 14.02
N ARG A 183 -12.69 -9.96 15.21
CA ARG A 183 -12.37 -11.37 15.45
C ARG A 183 -13.53 -12.33 15.11
N ARG A 184 -14.76 -11.91 15.43
CA ARG A 184 -15.96 -12.76 15.22
C ARG A 184 -16.47 -12.72 13.77
N ASN A 185 -16.27 -11.61 13.08
CA ASN A 185 -16.92 -11.33 11.82
C ASN A 185 -15.96 -11.28 10.61
N LEU A 186 -14.65 -11.36 10.81
CA LEU A 186 -13.66 -11.21 9.75
C LEU A 186 -13.92 -12.17 8.57
N ILE A 187 -14.10 -13.46 8.87
CA ILE A 187 -14.34 -14.49 7.84
C ILE A 187 -15.66 -14.21 7.11
N ALA A 188 -16.73 -13.88 7.83
CA ALA A 188 -18.03 -13.57 7.23
C ALA A 188 -17.99 -12.31 6.36
N TYR A 189 -17.18 -11.32 6.74
CA TYR A 189 -16.96 -10.11 5.95
C TYR A 189 -16.14 -10.41 4.70
N TYR A 190 -15.08 -11.19 4.84
CA TYR A 190 -14.26 -11.64 3.71
C TYR A 190 -15.08 -12.42 2.67
N VAL A 191 -15.86 -13.42 3.09
CA VAL A 191 -16.76 -14.19 2.21
C VAL A 191 -17.81 -13.30 1.54
N SER A 192 -18.28 -12.27 2.25
CA SER A 192 -19.17 -11.26 1.65
C SER A 192 -18.47 -10.43 0.59
N GLY A 193 -17.19 -10.12 0.77
CA GLY A 193 -16.32 -9.47 -0.21
C GLY A 193 -16.12 -10.34 -1.46
N VAL A 194 -15.90 -11.65 -1.29
CA VAL A 194 -15.80 -12.59 -2.42
C VAL A 194 -17.08 -12.59 -3.26
N ARG A 195 -18.27 -12.53 -2.65
CA ARG A 195 -19.54 -12.45 -3.37
C ARG A 195 -19.74 -11.14 -4.15
N GLY A 196 -19.07 -10.06 -3.73
CA GLY A 196 -19.05 -8.76 -4.41
C GLY A 196 -17.79 -8.53 -5.26
N SER A 197 -17.02 -9.58 -5.54
CA SER A 197 -15.68 -9.49 -6.11
C SER A 197 -15.58 -8.74 -7.44
N GLY A 198 -16.57 -8.84 -8.32
CA GLY A 198 -16.51 -8.17 -9.63
C GLY A 198 -16.31 -6.64 -9.53
N LEU A 199 -17.08 -5.97 -8.67
CA LEU A 199 -16.91 -4.53 -8.45
C LEU A 199 -15.60 -4.22 -7.72
N LEU A 200 -15.20 -5.07 -6.74
CA LEU A 200 -13.95 -4.89 -6.00
C LEU A 200 -12.72 -5.12 -6.87
N ILE A 201 -12.71 -6.16 -7.71
CA ILE A 201 -11.62 -6.42 -8.66
C ILE A 201 -11.48 -5.24 -9.62
N GLY A 202 -12.59 -4.78 -10.21
CA GLY A 202 -12.58 -3.62 -11.09
C GLY A 202 -12.08 -2.34 -10.40
N SER A 203 -12.53 -2.08 -9.17
CA SER A 203 -12.07 -0.94 -8.37
C SER A 203 -10.59 -1.07 -8.02
N SER A 204 -10.13 -2.26 -7.60
CA SER A 204 -8.72 -2.50 -7.27
C SER A 204 -7.81 -2.37 -8.49
N PHE A 205 -8.22 -2.94 -9.63
CA PHE A 205 -7.46 -2.83 -10.87
C PHE A 205 -7.34 -1.38 -11.34
N PHE A 206 -8.46 -0.65 -11.36
CA PHE A 206 -8.44 0.75 -11.79
C PHE A 206 -7.64 1.65 -10.85
N THR A 207 -7.83 1.50 -9.52
CA THR A 207 -7.07 2.29 -8.54
C THR A 207 -5.59 1.96 -8.57
N ALA A 208 -5.22 0.68 -8.75
CA ALA A 208 -3.83 0.27 -8.89
C ALA A 208 -3.20 0.88 -10.15
N LEU A 209 -3.87 0.77 -11.31
CA LEU A 209 -3.39 1.34 -12.56
C LEU A 209 -3.21 2.87 -12.46
N ALA A 210 -4.23 3.57 -11.94
CA ALA A 210 -4.17 5.02 -11.74
C ALA A 210 -3.05 5.40 -10.76
N SER A 211 -2.90 4.65 -9.64
CA SER A 211 -1.83 4.91 -8.67
C SER A 211 -0.44 4.66 -9.25
N ILE A 212 -0.26 3.64 -10.10
CA ILE A 212 1.01 3.40 -10.80
C ILE A 212 1.31 4.55 -11.77
N CYS A 213 0.37 4.92 -12.63
CA CYS A 213 0.57 6.00 -13.60
C CYS A 213 0.88 7.34 -12.91
N LEU A 214 0.09 7.71 -11.89
CA LEU A 214 0.32 8.94 -11.14
C LEU A 214 1.61 8.84 -10.31
N GLY A 215 1.89 7.67 -9.72
CA GLY A 215 3.11 7.42 -8.98
C GLY A 215 4.36 7.60 -9.84
N LEU A 216 4.40 7.05 -11.04
CA LEU A 216 5.52 7.23 -11.97
C LEU A 216 5.80 8.72 -12.25
N VAL A 217 4.76 9.52 -12.44
CA VAL A 217 4.91 10.97 -12.67
C VAL A 217 5.37 11.68 -11.40
N ILE A 218 4.74 11.40 -10.25
CA ILE A 218 5.05 12.06 -8.98
C ILE A 218 6.46 11.73 -8.50
N PHE A 219 6.88 10.45 -8.59
CA PHE A 219 8.19 9.99 -8.15
C PHE A 219 9.30 10.18 -9.20
N LEU A 220 9.01 10.72 -10.38
CA LEU A 220 10.01 10.91 -11.43
C LEU A 220 11.30 11.63 -10.93
N PRO A 221 11.23 12.74 -10.15
CA PRO A 221 12.44 13.36 -9.61
C PRO A 221 13.25 12.42 -8.71
N THR A 222 12.58 11.66 -7.85
CA THR A 222 13.24 10.68 -6.98
C THR A 222 13.85 9.52 -7.75
N ILE A 223 13.17 9.04 -8.81
CA ILE A 223 13.66 7.98 -9.70
C ILE A 223 14.93 8.43 -10.43
N ILE A 224 14.99 9.67 -10.92
CA ILE A 224 16.18 10.24 -11.57
C ILE A 224 17.35 10.29 -10.58
N LEU A 225 17.11 10.75 -9.36
CA LEU A 225 18.15 10.80 -8.33
C LEU A 225 18.62 9.39 -7.94
N LEU A 226 17.71 8.43 -7.81
CA LEU A 226 18.07 7.04 -7.54
C LEU A 226 18.92 6.45 -8.68
N GLY A 227 18.55 6.73 -9.93
CA GLY A 227 19.33 6.33 -11.10
C GLY A 227 20.75 6.92 -11.10
N ALA A 228 20.89 8.22 -10.78
CA ALA A 228 22.20 8.87 -10.66
C ALA A 228 23.08 8.21 -9.57
N LYS A 229 22.49 7.90 -8.40
CA LYS A 229 23.20 7.20 -7.32
C LYS A 229 23.62 5.80 -7.72
N THR A 230 22.73 5.06 -8.37
CA THR A 230 23.02 3.69 -8.83
C THR A 230 24.12 3.69 -9.89
N SER A 231 24.09 4.63 -10.84
CA SER A 231 25.14 4.77 -11.86
C SER A 231 26.50 5.12 -11.24
N SER A 232 26.53 6.04 -10.26
CA SER A 232 27.74 6.37 -9.51
C SER A 232 28.30 5.15 -8.75
N LEU A 233 27.43 4.36 -8.09
CA LEU A 233 27.85 3.16 -7.37
C LEU A 233 28.40 2.09 -8.32
N ILE A 234 27.79 1.90 -9.49
CA ILE A 234 28.31 0.98 -10.52
C ILE A 234 29.68 1.45 -11.02
N GLY A 235 29.87 2.75 -11.26
CA GLY A 235 31.18 3.32 -11.64
C GLY A 235 32.26 3.06 -10.61
N GLU A 236 31.93 3.27 -9.32
CA GLU A 236 32.84 2.98 -8.21
C GLU A 236 33.23 1.50 -8.12
N LEU A 237 32.25 0.59 -8.24
CA LEU A 237 32.46 -0.85 -8.09
C LEU A 237 33.16 -1.49 -9.31
N THR A 238 32.93 -0.97 -10.52
CA THR A 238 33.42 -1.61 -11.77
C THR A 238 34.65 -0.93 -12.32
N LEU A 239 34.77 0.38 -12.15
CA LEU A 239 35.83 1.20 -12.75
C LEU A 239 36.78 1.81 -11.73
N ASN A 240 36.59 1.58 -10.42
CA ASN A 240 37.29 2.27 -9.33
C ASN A 240 37.23 3.81 -9.45
N ASP A 241 36.18 4.32 -10.10
CA ASP A 241 35.99 5.76 -10.27
C ASP A 241 35.28 6.32 -9.02
N PRO A 242 35.87 7.28 -8.29
CA PRO A 242 35.26 7.82 -7.09
C PRO A 242 33.93 8.51 -7.40
N SER A 243 32.98 8.36 -6.49
CA SER A 243 31.64 8.93 -6.61
C SER A 243 31.71 10.42 -6.98
N GLY A 244 31.27 10.77 -8.18
CA GLY A 244 31.18 12.15 -8.67
C GLY A 244 29.94 12.90 -8.20
N LEU A 245 29.22 12.40 -7.18
CA LEU A 245 27.99 13.01 -6.68
C LEU A 245 28.33 14.23 -5.77
N PRO A 246 27.57 15.34 -5.93
CA PRO A 246 27.80 16.53 -5.11
C PRO A 246 27.43 16.25 -3.64
N THR A 247 28.05 17.00 -2.72
CA THR A 247 27.86 16.84 -1.27
C THR A 247 26.42 17.01 -0.80
N TYR A 248 25.63 17.82 -1.51
CA TYR A 248 24.21 18.04 -1.20
C TYR A 248 23.28 16.96 -1.75
N PHE A 249 23.80 15.94 -2.46
CA PHE A 249 22.98 14.92 -3.13
C PHE A 249 22.03 14.19 -2.16
N ASN A 250 22.52 13.79 -0.99
CA ASN A 250 21.70 13.08 -0.01
C ASN A 250 20.54 13.96 0.49
N ALA A 251 20.79 15.25 0.73
CA ALA A 251 19.74 16.19 1.13
C ALA A 251 18.68 16.37 0.03
N LEU A 252 19.13 16.46 -1.24
CA LEU A 252 18.22 16.55 -2.38
C LEU A 252 17.38 15.27 -2.55
N PHE A 253 17.99 14.09 -2.39
CA PHE A 253 17.30 12.82 -2.44
C PHE A 253 16.24 12.68 -1.34
N ILE A 254 16.60 12.97 -0.09
CA ILE A 254 15.68 12.94 1.06
C ILE A 254 14.53 13.93 0.85
N GLY A 255 14.84 15.18 0.49
CA GLY A 255 13.85 16.23 0.25
C GLY A 255 12.88 15.87 -0.89
N SER A 256 13.40 15.32 -1.99
CA SER A 256 12.60 14.81 -3.11
C SER A 256 11.68 13.68 -2.66
N LEU A 257 12.21 12.71 -1.90
CA LEU A 257 11.43 11.56 -1.44
C LEU A 257 10.32 11.97 -0.45
N VAL A 258 10.59 12.93 0.46
CA VAL A 258 9.56 13.49 1.35
C VAL A 258 8.46 14.15 0.53
N LEU A 259 8.82 15.04 -0.40
CA LEU A 259 7.84 15.80 -1.18
C LEU A 259 6.98 14.88 -2.04
N THR A 260 7.61 13.97 -2.78
CA THR A 260 6.89 13.06 -3.70
C THR A 260 5.99 12.08 -2.94
N THR A 261 6.46 11.54 -1.81
CA THR A 261 5.64 10.69 -0.96
C THR A 261 4.46 11.46 -0.37
N PHE A 262 4.67 12.68 0.13
CA PHE A 262 3.60 13.50 0.66
C PHE A 262 2.50 13.77 -0.38
N ILE A 263 2.88 14.13 -1.61
CA ILE A 263 1.93 14.32 -2.71
C ILE A 263 1.21 13.00 -3.04
N PHE A 264 1.93 11.88 -3.08
CA PHE A 264 1.35 10.58 -3.38
C PHE A 264 0.34 10.11 -2.33
N MET A 265 0.47 10.55 -1.06
CA MET A 265 -0.52 10.26 -0.02
C MET A 265 -1.91 10.83 -0.36
N MET A 266 -2.02 11.88 -1.18
CA MET A 266 -3.32 12.39 -1.67
C MET A 266 -3.97 11.40 -2.65
N VAL A 267 -3.17 10.70 -3.47
CA VAL A 267 -3.66 9.60 -4.33
C VAL A 267 -4.20 8.45 -3.47
N MET A 268 -3.54 8.16 -2.34
CA MET A 268 -4.02 7.14 -1.40
C MET A 268 -5.36 7.52 -0.75
N VAL A 269 -5.59 8.80 -0.40
CA VAL A 269 -6.90 9.27 0.08
C VAL A 269 -8.00 9.00 -0.95
N TRP A 270 -7.74 9.35 -2.21
CA TRP A 270 -8.67 9.07 -3.30
C TRP A 270 -8.99 7.58 -3.44
N THR A 271 -7.98 6.72 -3.35
CA THR A 271 -8.14 5.26 -3.38
C THR A 271 -9.07 4.78 -2.28
N VAL A 272 -8.92 5.28 -1.05
CA VAL A 272 -9.82 4.95 0.08
C VAL A 272 -11.25 5.37 -0.22
N PHE A 273 -11.48 6.53 -0.83
CA PHE A 273 -12.84 6.99 -1.20
C PHE A 273 -13.46 6.12 -2.29
N VAL A 274 -12.68 5.61 -3.25
CA VAL A 274 -13.20 4.66 -4.25
C VAL A 274 -13.69 3.39 -3.57
N PHE A 275 -12.92 2.81 -2.64
CA PHE A 275 -13.35 1.62 -1.90
C PHE A 275 -14.51 1.90 -0.94
N TYR A 276 -14.62 3.08 -0.37
CA TYR A 276 -15.76 3.52 0.42
C TYR A 276 -17.07 3.43 -0.38
N TYR A 277 -17.09 3.95 -1.62
CA TYR A 277 -18.27 3.88 -2.48
C TYR A 277 -18.50 2.48 -3.07
N ALA A 278 -17.46 1.74 -3.37
CA ALA A 278 -17.58 0.34 -3.81
C ALA A 278 -18.22 -0.53 -2.71
N TYR A 279 -17.81 -0.34 -1.44
CA TYR A 279 -18.44 -0.97 -0.28
C TYR A 279 -19.93 -0.61 -0.19
N GLY A 280 -20.28 0.66 -0.27
CA GLY A 280 -21.67 1.12 -0.21
C GLY A 280 -22.57 0.50 -1.28
N SER A 281 -22.06 0.37 -2.50
CA SER A 281 -22.78 -0.28 -3.61
C SER A 281 -22.99 -1.77 -3.38
N ILE A 282 -21.98 -2.48 -2.87
CA ILE A 282 -22.11 -3.93 -2.55
C ILE A 282 -23.10 -4.14 -1.41
N GLU A 283 -23.08 -3.30 -0.38
CA GLU A 283 -24.01 -3.41 0.75
C GLU A 283 -25.44 -3.11 0.32
N HIS A 284 -25.68 -2.15 -0.56
CA HIS A 284 -26.98 -1.89 -1.16
C HIS A 284 -27.53 -3.12 -1.88
N ARG A 285 -26.75 -3.71 -2.80
CA ARG A 285 -27.14 -4.93 -3.55
C ARG A 285 -27.44 -6.10 -2.61
N ARG A 286 -26.70 -6.21 -1.52
CA ARG A 286 -26.91 -7.24 -0.49
C ARG A 286 -28.23 -7.04 0.27
N GLN A 287 -28.57 -5.82 0.64
CA GLN A 287 -29.82 -5.48 1.32
C GLN A 287 -31.02 -5.75 0.41
N MET A 288 -30.96 -5.32 -0.85
CA MET A 288 -31.99 -5.58 -1.85
C MET A 288 -32.21 -7.08 -2.08
N LYS A 289 -31.13 -7.88 -2.12
CA LYS A 289 -31.26 -9.35 -2.26
C LYS A 289 -31.96 -9.98 -1.07
N LYS A 290 -31.66 -9.54 0.15
CA LYS A 290 -32.33 -10.03 1.36
C LYS A 290 -33.83 -9.67 1.38
N GLN A 291 -34.18 -8.45 0.99
CA GLN A 291 -35.57 -8.00 0.91
C GLN A 291 -36.38 -8.84 -0.11
N ARG A 292 -35.79 -9.10 -1.29
CA ARG A 292 -36.43 -9.98 -2.29
C ARG A 292 -36.65 -11.40 -1.78
N GLN A 293 -35.66 -11.96 -1.06
CA GLN A 293 -35.79 -13.31 -0.48
C GLN A 293 -36.87 -13.36 0.62
N ALA A 294 -37.02 -12.34 1.43
CA ALA A 294 -38.08 -12.25 2.42
C ALA A 294 -39.48 -12.16 1.76
N ALA A 295 -39.62 -11.31 0.75
CA ALA A 295 -40.87 -11.16 0.00
C ALA A 295 -41.31 -12.41 -0.82
N THR A 296 -40.37 -13.32 -1.08
CA THR A 296 -40.67 -14.58 -1.81
C THR A 296 -40.99 -15.72 -0.83
N ALA A 297 -40.71 -15.57 0.45
CA ALA A 297 -40.97 -16.55 1.50
C ALA A 297 -42.32 -16.34 2.20
N GLU A 298 -42.97 -15.18 1.99
CA GLU A 298 -44.37 -14.87 2.32
C GLU A 298 -45.31 -15.28 1.19
#